data_6fcb0e223f3c3b57fb25cd58e4f0d0a7
#
_entry.id   6fcb0e223f3c3b57fb25cd58e4f0d0a7
#
_cell.length_a   1.000
_cell.length_b   1.000
_cell.length_c   1.000
_cell.angle_alpha   90.00
_cell.angle_beta   90.00
_cell.angle_gamma   90.00
#
_symmetry.space_group_name_H-M   'P 1'
#
loop_
_entity.id
_entity.type
_entity.pdbx_description
1 polymer ?
#
loop_
_entity_poly.entity_id
_entity_poly.type
_entity_poly.pdbx_seq_one_letter_code
_entity_poly.pdbx_strand_id
1 'polypeptide(L)'
;GTSGTTGKLTIAPYSQKDVEVWGECVARELTMAGLTEEDIIHVCYGYGLFTGGLGLDFGARALGAMAIPMSAGNTKRQMMCMEDLGATAFACTPSYALYLAESIQEAGIVDRLNLKVGIHGAEPWTEEMRKKIEDILHINCFDIYGLCEITGPGVAQDCIHKAGLHVQADYFYPEVLNPTTHEPCADGETGELVFT
;
A
#
# COMPACT_ATOMS: atom_id res chain seq x y z
N GLY A 1 9.16 -13.22 -2.41
CA GLY A 1 9.68 -13.95 -1.25
C GLY A 1 9.59 -13.12 0.03
N THR A 2 9.58 -13.76 1.19
CA THR A 2 9.51 -13.11 2.50
C THR A 2 10.89 -12.66 2.95
N SER A 3 10.95 -11.67 3.86
CA SER A 3 12.21 -11.21 4.47
C SER A 3 12.86 -12.25 5.41
N GLY A 4 12.09 -13.23 5.88
CA GLY A 4 12.52 -14.37 6.70
C GLY A 4 13.13 -13.96 8.03
N THR A 5 12.33 -13.78 9.08
CA THR A 5 12.82 -13.55 10.46
C THR A 5 13.65 -14.71 10.99
N THR A 6 13.55 -15.90 10.40
CA THR A 6 14.30 -17.12 10.73
C THR A 6 15.57 -17.32 9.88
N GLY A 7 15.94 -16.37 9.03
CA GLY A 7 17.12 -16.41 8.18
C GLY A 7 17.00 -17.21 6.87
N LYS A 8 15.87 -17.90 6.63
CA LYS A 8 15.57 -18.52 5.34
C LYS A 8 14.47 -17.76 4.62
N LEU A 9 14.75 -17.41 3.37
CA LEU A 9 13.77 -16.79 2.47
C LEU A 9 12.71 -17.84 2.08
N THR A 10 11.43 -17.53 2.28
CA THR A 10 10.33 -18.34 1.75
C THR A 10 9.96 -17.78 0.37
N ILE A 11 10.00 -18.64 -0.65
CA ILE A 11 9.66 -18.28 -2.02
C ILE A 11 8.18 -18.59 -2.25
N ALA A 12 7.41 -17.57 -2.62
CA ALA A 12 6.05 -17.69 -3.11
C ALA A 12 6.06 -17.51 -4.63
N PRO A 13 5.85 -18.57 -5.43
CA PRO A 13 5.71 -18.44 -6.88
C PRO A 13 4.30 -17.98 -7.23
N TYR A 14 4.17 -17.23 -8.32
CA TYR A 14 2.88 -16.77 -8.86
C TYR A 14 2.70 -17.32 -10.27
N SER A 15 1.53 -17.88 -10.56
CA SER A 15 1.10 -18.14 -11.94
C SER A 15 0.66 -16.84 -12.62
N GLN A 16 0.46 -16.87 -13.93
CA GLN A 16 -0.07 -15.72 -14.66
C GLN A 16 -1.44 -15.30 -14.11
N LYS A 17 -2.29 -16.27 -13.75
CA LYS A 17 -3.61 -16.01 -13.18
C LYS A 17 -3.52 -15.36 -11.80
N ASP A 18 -2.57 -15.77 -10.96
CA ASP A 18 -2.35 -15.15 -9.64
C ASP A 18 -1.95 -13.69 -9.79
N VAL A 19 -1.11 -13.36 -10.78
CA VAL A 19 -0.71 -11.97 -11.09
C VAL A 19 -1.91 -11.15 -11.57
N GLU A 20 -2.80 -11.71 -12.37
CA GLU A 20 -4.02 -11.05 -12.84
C GLU A 20 -4.97 -10.76 -11.67
N VAL A 21 -5.24 -11.74 -10.81
CA VAL A 21 -6.04 -11.57 -9.59
C VAL A 21 -5.41 -10.54 -8.65
N TRP A 22 -4.11 -10.63 -8.44
CA TRP A 22 -3.39 -9.67 -7.62
C TRP A 22 -3.51 -8.23 -8.15
N GLY A 23 -3.31 -8.05 -9.46
CA GLY A 23 -3.50 -6.76 -10.11
C GLY A 23 -4.94 -6.23 -9.95
N GLU A 24 -5.95 -7.09 -10.08
CA GLU A 24 -7.35 -6.74 -9.84
C GLU A 24 -7.61 -6.30 -8.39
N CYS A 25 -7.12 -7.04 -7.40
CA CYS A 25 -7.29 -6.69 -5.99
C CYS A 25 -6.69 -5.31 -5.67
N VAL A 26 -5.45 -5.06 -6.12
CA VAL A 26 -4.81 -3.75 -5.90
C VAL A 26 -5.50 -2.64 -6.69
N ALA A 27 -5.99 -2.90 -7.91
CA ALA A 27 -6.76 -1.91 -8.67
C ALA A 27 -8.04 -1.49 -7.96
N ARG A 28 -8.75 -2.42 -7.31
CA ARG A 28 -9.92 -2.12 -6.46
C ARG A 28 -9.55 -1.21 -5.29
N GLU A 29 -8.41 -1.46 -4.64
CA GLU A 29 -7.90 -0.62 -3.55
C GLU A 29 -7.55 0.79 -4.03
N LEU A 30 -6.86 0.90 -5.18
CA LEU A 30 -6.57 2.20 -5.79
C LEU A 30 -7.86 2.96 -6.15
N THR A 31 -8.87 2.26 -6.68
CA THR A 31 -10.19 2.84 -6.96
C THR A 31 -10.90 3.28 -5.67
N MET A 32 -10.81 2.49 -4.59
CA MET A 32 -11.38 2.85 -3.29
C MET A 32 -10.73 4.11 -2.70
N ALA A 33 -9.45 4.34 -2.99
CA ALA A 33 -8.74 5.57 -2.65
C ALA A 33 -9.09 6.76 -3.58
N GLY A 34 -9.93 6.57 -4.58
CA GLY A 34 -10.39 7.58 -5.53
C GLY A 34 -9.46 7.79 -6.73
N LEU A 35 -8.58 6.83 -7.02
CA LEU A 35 -7.72 6.85 -8.20
C LEU A 35 -8.42 6.23 -9.41
N THR A 36 -8.06 6.70 -10.60
CA THR A 36 -8.63 6.33 -11.90
C THR A 36 -7.51 6.05 -12.91
N GLU A 37 -7.88 5.70 -14.13
CA GLU A 37 -6.94 5.52 -15.26
C GLU A 37 -6.17 6.80 -15.64
N GLU A 38 -6.65 7.97 -15.22
CA GLU A 38 -5.98 9.25 -15.50
C GLU A 38 -4.84 9.56 -14.50
N ASP A 39 -4.69 8.73 -13.47
CA ASP A 39 -3.75 8.98 -12.39
C ASP A 39 -2.34 8.48 -12.69
N ILE A 40 -1.36 9.13 -12.04
CA ILE A 40 0.06 8.81 -12.12
C ILE A 40 0.52 8.40 -10.72
N ILE A 41 0.83 7.12 -10.54
CA ILE A 41 1.16 6.51 -9.25
C ILE A 41 2.67 6.34 -9.12
N HIS A 42 3.28 7.09 -8.22
CA HIS A 42 4.70 7.02 -7.92
C HIS A 42 4.98 5.93 -6.88
N VAL A 43 5.63 4.84 -7.29
CA VAL A 43 5.90 3.67 -6.46
C VAL A 43 7.27 3.75 -5.83
N CYS A 44 7.32 4.03 -4.51
CA CYS A 44 8.54 4.10 -3.72
C CYS A 44 8.83 2.79 -2.95
N TYR A 45 8.01 1.75 -3.10
CA TYR A 45 8.32 0.42 -2.58
C TYR A 45 9.44 -0.24 -3.38
N GLY A 46 10.28 -1.04 -2.71
CA GLY A 46 11.31 -1.83 -3.38
C GLY A 46 10.72 -2.84 -4.36
N TYR A 47 11.33 -2.93 -5.53
CA TYR A 47 11.13 -4.03 -6.48
C TYR A 47 12.13 -5.16 -6.15
N GLY A 48 12.01 -6.30 -6.74
CA GLY A 48 12.89 -7.44 -6.50
C GLY A 48 12.15 -8.57 -5.78
N LEU A 49 12.63 -9.03 -4.62
CA LEU A 49 12.01 -10.14 -3.89
C LEU A 49 10.78 -9.73 -3.05
N PHE A 50 10.56 -8.45 -2.85
CA PHE A 50 9.41 -7.93 -2.10
C PHE A 50 8.20 -7.71 -3.01
N THR A 51 7.01 -7.85 -2.45
CA THR A 51 5.76 -7.78 -3.20
C THR A 51 5.20 -6.37 -3.35
N GLY A 52 5.60 -5.43 -2.47
CA GLY A 52 5.02 -4.08 -2.43
C GLY A 52 5.10 -3.33 -3.76
N GLY A 53 6.30 -3.20 -4.33
CA GLY A 53 6.49 -2.50 -5.60
C GLY A 53 5.77 -3.16 -6.77
N LEU A 54 5.88 -4.49 -6.88
CA LEU A 54 5.23 -5.26 -7.97
C LEU A 54 3.71 -5.20 -7.86
N GLY A 55 3.13 -5.34 -6.65
CA GLY A 55 1.69 -5.29 -6.46
C GLY A 55 1.10 -3.95 -6.89
N LEU A 56 1.72 -2.85 -6.48
CA LEU A 56 1.29 -1.51 -6.88
C LEU A 56 1.41 -1.30 -8.41
N ASP A 57 2.49 -1.80 -9.04
CA ASP A 57 2.67 -1.72 -10.50
C ASP A 57 1.59 -2.52 -11.24
N PHE A 58 1.31 -3.75 -10.80
CA PHE A 58 0.24 -4.57 -11.38
C PHE A 58 -1.14 -3.95 -11.18
N GLY A 59 -1.41 -3.41 -10.00
CA GLY A 59 -2.66 -2.72 -9.71
C GLY A 59 -2.85 -1.46 -10.56
N ALA A 60 -1.82 -0.63 -10.69
CA ALA A 60 -1.87 0.54 -11.55
C ALA A 60 -2.16 0.16 -13.01
N ARG A 61 -1.49 -0.87 -13.55
CA ARG A 61 -1.74 -1.39 -14.90
C ARG A 61 -3.15 -1.94 -15.06
N ALA A 62 -3.66 -2.69 -14.07
CA ALA A 62 -5.02 -3.23 -14.11
C ALA A 62 -6.08 -2.12 -14.06
N LEU A 63 -5.81 -1.03 -13.33
CA LEU A 63 -6.64 0.16 -13.30
C LEU A 63 -6.58 0.97 -14.62
N GLY A 64 -5.51 0.80 -15.41
CA GLY A 64 -5.22 1.63 -16.59
C GLY A 64 -4.42 2.89 -16.27
N ALA A 65 -4.00 3.07 -15.01
CA ALA A 65 -3.21 4.20 -14.56
C ALA A 65 -1.72 4.05 -14.94
N MET A 66 -1.00 5.16 -14.94
CA MET A 66 0.44 5.18 -15.14
C MET A 66 1.17 4.86 -13.82
N ALA A 67 2.11 3.91 -13.84
CA ALA A 67 3.02 3.67 -12.72
C ALA A 67 4.41 4.26 -13.00
N ILE A 68 4.98 4.95 -12.02
CA ILE A 68 6.40 5.36 -11.99
C ILE A 68 7.15 4.38 -11.08
N PRO A 69 7.87 3.38 -11.61
CA PRO A 69 8.49 2.32 -10.83
C PRO A 69 9.85 2.79 -10.26
N MET A 70 9.83 3.81 -9.42
CA MET A 70 11.04 4.46 -8.91
C MET A 70 11.82 3.58 -7.94
N SER A 71 11.15 2.64 -7.25
CA SER A 71 11.72 1.84 -6.18
C SER A 71 12.10 2.64 -4.92
N ALA A 72 12.69 2.01 -3.92
CA ALA A 72 13.05 2.64 -2.66
C ALA A 72 14.35 3.46 -2.74
N GLY A 73 14.49 4.42 -1.83
CA GLY A 73 15.72 5.19 -1.64
C GLY A 73 15.82 6.45 -2.51
N ASN A 74 16.91 7.19 -2.35
CA ASN A 74 17.23 8.43 -3.08
C ASN A 74 16.10 9.49 -3.06
N THR A 75 15.78 10.00 -1.88
CA THR A 75 14.67 10.94 -1.62
C THR A 75 14.68 12.15 -2.57
N LYS A 76 15.85 12.73 -2.84
CA LYS A 76 15.96 13.85 -3.77
C LYS A 76 15.46 13.50 -5.18
N ARG A 77 15.78 12.29 -5.65
CA ARG A 77 15.33 11.83 -6.96
C ARG A 77 13.83 11.46 -6.94
N GLN A 78 13.31 10.96 -5.82
CA GLN A 78 11.87 10.75 -5.66
C GLN A 78 11.10 12.06 -5.86
N MET A 79 11.48 13.11 -5.12
CA MET A 79 10.84 14.43 -5.22
C MET A 79 10.91 15.00 -6.65
N MET A 80 12.07 14.93 -7.28
CA MET A 80 12.26 15.40 -8.65
C MET A 80 11.36 14.62 -9.64
N CYS A 81 11.30 13.30 -9.54
CA CYS A 81 10.44 12.49 -10.42
C CYS A 81 8.95 12.74 -10.18
N MET A 82 8.52 12.95 -8.92
CA MET A 82 7.14 13.30 -8.60
C MET A 82 6.73 14.62 -9.26
N GLU A 83 7.61 15.62 -9.21
CA GLU A 83 7.39 16.93 -9.82
C GLU A 83 7.41 16.84 -11.36
N ASP A 84 8.50 16.33 -11.92
CA ASP A 84 8.73 16.32 -13.38
C ASP A 84 7.69 15.48 -14.14
N LEU A 85 7.21 14.39 -13.54
CA LEU A 85 6.25 13.47 -14.14
C LEU A 85 4.80 13.73 -13.69
N GLY A 86 4.59 14.70 -12.81
CA GLY A 86 3.25 15.10 -12.37
C GLY A 86 2.51 14.03 -11.57
N ALA A 87 3.22 13.29 -10.71
CA ALA A 87 2.60 12.24 -9.90
C ALA A 87 1.38 12.76 -9.12
N THR A 88 0.27 12.02 -9.19
CA THR A 88 -0.99 12.34 -8.48
C THR A 88 -1.17 11.51 -7.22
N ALA A 89 -0.47 10.39 -7.13
CA ALA A 89 -0.42 9.52 -5.95
C ALA A 89 0.99 8.99 -5.73
N PHE A 90 1.29 8.62 -4.47
CA PHE A 90 2.52 7.90 -4.17
C PHE A 90 2.27 6.77 -3.16
N ALA A 91 3.09 5.72 -3.27
CA ALA A 91 2.98 4.55 -2.42
C ALA A 91 4.33 4.18 -1.80
N CYS A 92 4.37 4.07 -0.48
CA CYS A 92 5.54 3.70 0.30
C CYS A 92 5.16 3.27 1.72
N THR A 93 6.14 2.83 2.53
CA THR A 93 5.89 2.62 3.97
C THR A 93 5.54 3.92 4.68
N PRO A 94 4.69 3.88 5.73
CA PRO A 94 4.28 5.08 6.47
C PRO A 94 5.44 5.90 7.02
N SER A 95 6.47 5.27 7.56
CA SER A 95 7.66 5.97 8.07
C SER A 95 8.42 6.73 6.97
N TYR A 96 8.50 6.13 5.78
CA TYR A 96 9.12 6.81 4.64
C TYR A 96 8.21 7.91 4.06
N ALA A 97 6.89 7.73 4.10
CA ALA A 97 5.93 8.76 3.70
C ALA A 97 6.08 10.03 4.56
N LEU A 98 6.19 9.86 5.88
CA LEU A 98 6.42 10.98 6.80
C LEU A 98 7.75 11.69 6.50
N TYR A 99 8.83 10.92 6.35
CA TYR A 99 10.15 11.47 6.02
C TYR A 99 10.15 12.22 4.67
N LEU A 100 9.45 11.66 3.68
CA LEU A 100 9.33 12.27 2.35
C LEU A 100 8.49 13.55 2.41
N ALA A 101 7.37 13.56 3.17
CA ALA A 101 6.54 14.73 3.38
C ALA A 101 7.33 15.88 4.03
N GLU A 102 8.09 15.61 5.09
CA GLU A 102 8.95 16.58 5.75
C GLU A 102 10.04 17.12 4.78
N SER A 103 10.65 16.23 3.98
CA SER A 103 11.65 16.62 2.98
C SER A 103 11.07 17.52 1.88
N ILE A 104 9.85 17.24 1.42
CA ILE A 104 9.10 18.03 0.43
C ILE A 104 8.78 19.42 1.02
N GLN A 105 8.34 19.47 2.27
CA GLN A 105 8.05 20.71 2.98
C GLN A 105 9.32 21.56 3.16
N GLU A 106 10.42 20.96 3.62
CA GLU A 106 11.72 21.65 3.78
C GLU A 106 12.26 22.19 2.45
N ALA A 107 12.02 21.46 1.35
CA ALA A 107 12.39 21.91 0.01
C ALA A 107 11.49 23.03 -0.53
N GLY A 108 10.33 23.30 0.11
CA GLY A 108 9.37 24.32 -0.30
C GLY A 108 8.68 24.00 -1.64
N ILE A 109 8.46 22.72 -1.95
CA ILE A 109 7.90 22.30 -3.23
C ILE A 109 6.49 21.70 -3.13
N VAL A 110 5.85 21.75 -1.96
CA VAL A 110 4.49 21.20 -1.75
C VAL A 110 3.51 21.64 -2.85
N ASP A 111 3.44 22.95 -3.08
CA ASP A 111 2.52 23.57 -4.05
C ASP A 111 2.91 23.31 -5.53
N ARG A 112 4.06 22.68 -5.76
CA ARG A 112 4.53 22.32 -7.11
C ARG A 112 4.18 20.89 -7.49
N LEU A 113 3.72 20.07 -6.51
CA LEU A 113 3.32 18.70 -6.72
C LEU A 113 1.81 18.59 -6.99
N ASN A 114 1.42 17.60 -7.77
CA ASN A 114 0.02 17.30 -8.08
C ASN A 114 -0.54 16.17 -7.18
N LEU A 115 0.12 15.86 -6.07
CA LEU A 115 -0.27 14.77 -5.18
C LEU A 115 -1.65 15.03 -4.58
N LYS A 116 -2.50 14.00 -4.57
CA LYS A 116 -3.83 13.97 -3.94
C LYS A 116 -4.03 12.77 -3.03
N VAL A 117 -3.28 11.68 -3.25
CA VAL A 117 -3.43 10.41 -2.54
C VAL A 117 -2.08 9.83 -2.12
N GLY A 118 -2.01 9.33 -0.88
CA GLY A 118 -0.94 8.47 -0.37
C GLY A 118 -1.47 7.07 -0.08
N ILE A 119 -0.76 6.03 -0.50
CA ILE A 119 -1.06 4.62 -0.22
C ILE A 119 0.08 4.06 0.61
N HIS A 120 -0.20 3.72 1.86
CA HIS A 120 0.84 3.38 2.84
C HIS A 120 0.53 2.06 3.55
N GLY A 121 1.53 1.24 3.80
CA GLY A 121 1.39 -0.04 4.49
C GLY A 121 2.73 -0.76 4.66
N ALA A 122 2.67 -2.04 4.92
CA ALA A 122 3.80 -2.93 5.22
C ALA A 122 4.45 -2.71 6.60
N GLU A 123 4.02 -1.73 7.38
CA GLU A 123 4.36 -1.51 8.78
C GLU A 123 3.18 -0.86 9.51
N PRO A 124 3.03 -1.07 10.83
CA PRO A 124 1.99 -0.39 11.60
C PRO A 124 2.27 1.10 11.70
N TRP A 125 1.22 1.91 11.66
CA TRP A 125 1.29 3.36 11.83
C TRP A 125 0.07 3.89 12.60
N THR A 126 0.14 5.15 13.04
CA THR A 126 -0.88 5.77 13.87
C THR A 126 -1.68 6.82 13.11
N GLU A 127 -2.88 7.11 13.56
CA GLU A 127 -3.69 8.21 13.03
C GLU A 127 -3.00 9.58 13.17
N GLU A 128 -2.17 9.74 14.19
CA GLU A 128 -1.37 10.96 14.36
C GLU A 128 -0.33 11.10 13.22
N MET A 129 0.35 10.00 12.86
CA MET A 129 1.29 9.98 11.75
C MET A 129 0.57 10.23 10.41
N ARG A 130 -0.59 9.58 10.18
CA ARG A 130 -1.43 9.81 9.01
C ARG A 130 -1.77 11.29 8.86
N LYS A 131 -2.34 11.86 9.92
CA LYS A 131 -2.74 13.27 9.93
C LYS A 131 -1.57 14.20 9.65
N LYS A 132 -0.40 13.93 10.21
CA LYS A 132 0.80 14.75 9.97
C LYS A 132 1.19 14.74 8.49
N ILE A 133 1.17 13.58 7.83
CA ILE A 133 1.47 13.46 6.39
C ILE A 133 0.41 14.24 5.58
N GLU A 134 -0.87 14.04 5.89
CA GLU A 134 -1.99 14.70 5.21
C GLU A 134 -1.94 16.22 5.36
N ASP A 135 -1.65 16.73 6.56
CA ASP A 135 -1.55 18.16 6.84
C ASP A 135 -0.37 18.81 6.10
N ILE A 136 0.77 18.12 5.97
CA ILE A 136 1.95 18.62 5.26
C ILE A 136 1.72 18.67 3.75
N LEU A 137 1.19 17.60 3.18
CA LEU A 137 1.09 17.43 1.72
C LEU A 137 -0.28 17.81 1.15
N HIS A 138 -1.27 18.09 1.98
CA HIS A 138 -2.67 18.38 1.61
C HIS A 138 -3.33 17.26 0.79
N ILE A 139 -3.09 16.00 1.17
CA ILE A 139 -3.57 14.80 0.51
C ILE A 139 -4.44 13.95 1.44
N ASN A 140 -5.06 12.88 0.89
CA ASN A 140 -5.65 11.80 1.67
C ASN A 140 -4.72 10.59 1.70
N CYS A 141 -4.46 10.03 2.89
CA CYS A 141 -3.64 8.83 3.05
C CYS A 141 -4.51 7.61 3.41
N PHE A 142 -4.22 6.49 2.77
CA PHE A 142 -4.92 5.22 2.94
C PHE A 142 -3.96 4.13 3.42
N ASP A 143 -4.48 3.26 4.30
CA ASP A 143 -3.74 2.11 4.83
C ASP A 143 -4.02 0.88 3.97
N ILE A 144 -2.97 0.27 3.41
CA ILE A 144 -3.02 -0.93 2.60
C ILE A 144 -2.36 -2.10 3.32
N TYR A 145 -3.07 -3.23 3.37
CA TYR A 145 -2.61 -4.43 4.06
C TYR A 145 -2.39 -5.59 3.09
N GLY A 146 -1.35 -6.35 3.36
CA GLY A 146 -1.06 -7.62 2.71
C GLY A 146 0.28 -8.18 3.16
N LEU A 147 0.53 -9.43 2.82
CA LEU A 147 1.80 -10.12 3.11
C LEU A 147 2.16 -11.07 1.97
N CYS A 148 3.45 -11.37 1.84
CA CYS A 148 3.96 -12.20 0.75
C CYS A 148 3.37 -13.62 0.73
N GLU A 149 2.94 -14.12 1.87
CA GLU A 149 2.39 -15.46 2.07
C GLU A 149 1.01 -15.62 1.44
N ILE A 150 0.26 -14.53 1.32
CA ILE A 150 -1.10 -14.49 0.76
C ILE A 150 -1.21 -13.51 -0.42
N THR A 151 -0.23 -13.44 -1.27
CA THR A 151 -0.16 -12.64 -2.51
C THR A 151 0.68 -11.37 -2.40
N GLY A 152 0.52 -10.53 -1.38
CA GLY A 152 1.18 -9.23 -1.21
C GLY A 152 0.17 -8.15 -0.86
N PRO A 153 0.40 -6.87 -1.21
CA PRO A 153 -0.63 -5.84 -1.08
C PRO A 153 -1.85 -6.21 -1.94
N GLY A 154 -3.04 -5.76 -1.54
CA GLY A 154 -4.28 -6.11 -2.23
C GLY A 154 -5.21 -7.01 -1.42
N VAL A 155 -4.83 -7.36 -0.18
CA VAL A 155 -5.69 -8.18 0.70
C VAL A 155 -6.78 -7.34 1.35
N ALA A 156 -6.40 -6.18 1.86
CA ALA A 156 -7.34 -5.25 2.50
C ALA A 156 -6.82 -3.80 2.47
N GLN A 157 -7.74 -2.85 2.46
CA GLN A 157 -7.44 -1.41 2.54
C GLN A 157 -8.54 -0.68 3.30
N ASP A 158 -8.20 0.45 3.93
CA ASP A 158 -9.21 1.37 4.45
C ASP A 158 -9.87 2.20 3.33
N CYS A 159 -10.97 2.84 3.66
CA CYS A 159 -11.67 3.76 2.76
C CYS A 159 -11.65 5.19 3.32
N ILE A 160 -12.38 6.10 2.69
CA ILE A 160 -12.47 7.50 3.13
C ILE A 160 -12.95 7.70 4.58
N HIS A 161 -13.61 6.68 5.15
CA HIS A 161 -14.05 6.73 6.56
C HIS A 161 -12.94 6.36 7.56
N LYS A 162 -11.87 5.70 7.10
CA LYS A 162 -10.68 5.35 7.92
C LYS A 162 -11.02 4.64 9.22
N ALA A 163 -12.04 3.79 9.20
CA ALA A 163 -12.61 3.10 10.38
C ALA A 163 -12.38 1.58 10.35
N GLY A 164 -11.26 1.15 9.80
CA GLY A 164 -10.87 -0.25 9.62
C GLY A 164 -10.65 -0.59 8.15
N LEU A 165 -10.18 -1.81 7.89
CA LEU A 165 -9.83 -2.28 6.56
C LEU A 165 -10.97 -3.10 5.95
N HIS A 166 -11.25 -2.89 4.69
CA HIS A 166 -12.14 -3.71 3.87
C HIS A 166 -11.33 -4.86 3.25
N VAL A 167 -11.64 -6.08 3.63
CA VAL A 167 -11.01 -7.30 3.09
C VAL A 167 -11.64 -7.67 1.76
N GLN A 168 -10.82 -8.09 0.79
CA GLN A 168 -11.26 -8.66 -0.50
C GLN A 168 -11.77 -10.10 -0.30
N ALA A 169 -12.93 -10.26 0.39
CA ALA A 169 -13.44 -11.55 0.87
C ALA A 169 -13.87 -12.52 -0.24
N ASP A 170 -13.90 -12.09 -1.48
CA ASP A 170 -14.10 -12.94 -2.67
C ASP A 170 -12.82 -13.67 -3.10
N TYR A 171 -11.65 -13.23 -2.61
CA TYR A 171 -10.34 -13.85 -2.88
C TYR A 171 -9.64 -14.36 -1.61
N PHE A 172 -9.91 -13.75 -0.46
CA PHE A 172 -9.26 -14.08 0.81
C PHE A 172 -10.33 -14.38 1.86
N TYR A 173 -10.28 -15.54 2.47
CA TYR A 173 -11.22 -15.92 3.52
C TYR A 173 -10.67 -15.50 4.90
N PRO A 174 -11.17 -14.42 5.53
CA PRO A 174 -10.71 -13.97 6.83
C PRO A 174 -11.45 -14.70 7.95
N GLU A 175 -10.71 -15.12 8.96
CA GLU A 175 -11.22 -15.65 10.21
C GLU A 175 -10.59 -14.91 11.38
N VAL A 176 -11.35 -14.56 12.40
CA VAL A 176 -10.83 -14.03 13.66
C VAL A 176 -10.97 -15.13 14.71
N LEU A 177 -9.85 -15.71 15.12
CA LEU A 177 -9.82 -16.86 16.02
C LEU A 177 -9.32 -16.47 17.40
N ASN A 178 -9.89 -17.09 18.42
CA ASN A 178 -9.35 -16.99 19.77
C ASN A 178 -7.96 -17.67 19.81
N PRO A 179 -6.89 -16.96 20.21
CA PRO A 179 -5.52 -17.48 20.13
C PRO A 179 -5.22 -18.69 21.05
N THR A 180 -6.14 -19.01 21.98
CA THR A 180 -5.98 -20.13 22.90
C THR A 180 -6.82 -21.36 22.49
N THR A 181 -8.07 -21.12 22.09
CA THR A 181 -9.01 -22.22 21.76
C THR A 181 -9.03 -22.54 20.26
N HIS A 182 -8.56 -21.60 19.43
CA HIS A 182 -8.64 -21.63 17.96
C HIS A 182 -10.08 -21.70 17.41
N GLU A 183 -11.05 -21.36 18.25
CA GLU A 183 -12.45 -21.23 17.82
C GLU A 183 -12.73 -19.81 17.33
N PRO A 184 -13.67 -19.63 16.39
CA PRO A 184 -14.06 -18.31 15.92
C PRO A 184 -14.49 -17.38 17.04
N CYS A 185 -14.03 -16.15 17.03
CA CYS A 185 -14.47 -15.10 17.92
C CYS A 185 -15.88 -14.62 17.54
N ALA A 186 -16.63 -14.13 18.51
CA ALA A 186 -17.87 -13.43 18.23
C ALA A 186 -17.58 -12.02 17.64
N ASP A 187 -18.58 -11.45 16.96
CA ASP A 187 -18.47 -10.12 16.39
C ASP A 187 -18.10 -9.08 17.45
N GLY A 188 -17.04 -8.31 17.19
CA GLY A 188 -16.50 -7.30 18.09
C GLY A 188 -15.50 -7.82 19.13
N GLU A 189 -15.24 -9.12 19.19
CA GLU A 189 -14.17 -9.68 20.00
C GLU A 189 -12.82 -9.57 19.29
N THR A 190 -11.76 -9.35 20.08
CA THR A 190 -10.38 -9.33 19.59
C THR A 190 -9.82 -10.75 19.52
N GLY A 191 -9.22 -11.09 18.38
CA GLY A 191 -8.59 -12.40 18.15
C GLY A 191 -7.43 -12.32 17.19
N GLU A 192 -6.91 -13.48 16.81
CA GLU A 192 -5.89 -13.64 15.77
C GLU A 192 -6.57 -13.64 14.40
N LEU A 193 -6.11 -12.76 13.50
CA LEU A 193 -6.59 -12.71 12.12
C LEU A 193 -5.87 -13.78 11.28
N VAL A 194 -6.64 -14.72 10.76
CA VAL A 194 -6.18 -15.81 9.91
C VAL A 194 -6.79 -15.68 8.53
N PHE A 195 -5.99 -15.92 7.51
CA PHE A 195 -6.44 -15.94 6.11
C PHE A 195 -6.23 -17.31 5.50
N THR A 196 -7.22 -17.75 4.73
CA THR A 196 -7.17 -18.97 3.91
C THR A 196 -7.47 -18.65 2.46
#